data_4070e0144562b390bd02f1dcf7a086ee
#
_entry.id   4070e0144562b390bd02f1dcf7a086ee
#
_cell.length_a   1.000
_cell.length_b   1.000
_cell.length_c   1.000
_cell.angle_alpha   90.00
_cell.angle_beta   90.00
_cell.angle_gamma   90.00
#
_symmetry.space_group_name_H-M   'P 1'
#
loop_
_entity.id
_entity.type
_entity.pdbx_description
1 polymer ?
#
loop_
_entity_poly.entity_id
_entity_poly.type
_entity_poly.pdbx_seq_one_letter_code
_entity_poly.pdbx_strand_id
1 'polypeptide(L)' 'MKLEEVTKAAEQGAVVLHTHMGITSRCRISGVVSRFAKGAWTYSLELTDVNTPCVIIAALDEVEVEK' A
#
# COMPACT_ATOMS: atom_id res chain seq x y z
N MET A 1 7.53 0.49 -3.51
CA MET A 1 6.68 0.10 -4.65
C MET A 1 6.40 1.30 -5.54
N LYS A 2 6.43 1.12 -6.84
CA LYS A 2 6.14 2.21 -7.78
C LYS A 2 4.65 2.28 -8.09
N LEU A 3 4.15 3.46 -8.48
CA LEU A 3 2.71 3.62 -8.77
C LEU A 3 2.20 2.67 -9.86
N GLU A 4 3.00 2.38 -10.88
CA GLU A 4 2.62 1.43 -11.93
C GLU A 4 2.41 0.02 -11.38
N GLU A 5 3.23 -0.38 -10.42
CA GLU A 5 3.11 -1.67 -9.76
C GLU A 5 1.87 -1.72 -8.86
N VAL A 6 1.53 -0.59 -8.24
CA VAL A 6 0.34 -0.46 -7.38
C VAL A 6 -0.92 -0.77 -8.16
N THR A 7 -1.09 -0.14 -9.32
CA THR A 7 -2.27 -0.34 -10.16
C THR A 7 -2.43 -1.80 -10.53
N LYS A 8 -1.34 -2.42 -10.99
CA LYS A 8 -1.34 -3.82 -11.39
C LYS A 8 -1.67 -4.74 -10.23
N ALA A 9 -1.04 -4.53 -9.07
CA ALA A 9 -1.28 -5.34 -7.88
C ALA A 9 -2.73 -5.23 -7.40
N ALA A 10 -3.28 -4.01 -7.39
CA ALA A 10 -4.64 -3.76 -6.97
C ALA A 10 -5.65 -4.46 -7.89
N GLU A 11 -5.46 -4.33 -9.21
CA GLU A 11 -6.34 -4.95 -10.20
C GLU A 11 -6.32 -6.48 -10.12
N GLN A 12 -5.17 -7.05 -9.79
CA GLN A 12 -5.00 -8.50 -9.67
C GLN A 12 -5.43 -9.03 -8.30
N GLY A 13 -5.76 -8.16 -7.35
CA GLY A 13 -6.06 -8.57 -5.98
C GLY A 13 -4.86 -9.21 -5.29
N ALA A 14 -3.65 -8.82 -5.68
CA ALA A 14 -2.44 -9.41 -5.15
C ALA A 14 -2.25 -9.10 -3.67
N VAL A 15 -1.68 -10.06 -2.93
CA VAL A 15 -1.28 -9.83 -1.55
C VAL A 15 0.02 -9.04 -1.55
N VAL A 16 0.07 -8.00 -0.72
CA VAL A 16 1.28 -7.19 -0.54
C VAL A 16 1.75 -7.31 0.92
N LEU A 17 3.02 -7.10 1.12
CA LEU A 17 3.62 -7.11 2.45
C LEU A 17 3.89 -5.68 2.87
N HIS A 18 3.35 -5.29 4.00
CA HIS A 18 3.60 -3.99 4.63
C HIS A 18 4.51 -4.18 5.82
N THR A 19 5.68 -3.56 5.77
CA THR A 19 6.66 -3.63 6.86
C THR A 19 6.83 -2.26 7.48
N HIS A 20 6.63 -2.17 8.78
CA HIS A 20 6.80 -0.94 9.53
C HIS A 20 7.30 -1.28 10.93
N MET A 21 8.38 -0.65 11.34
CA MET A 21 9.00 -0.85 12.66
C MET A 21 9.29 -2.33 12.96
N GLY A 22 9.77 -3.06 11.97
CA GLY A 22 10.12 -4.48 12.11
C GLY A 22 8.94 -5.44 12.10
N ILE A 23 7.73 -4.95 11.92
CA ILE A 23 6.53 -5.78 11.84
C ILE A 23 6.05 -5.84 10.40
N THR A 24 5.82 -7.06 9.89
CA THR A 24 5.33 -7.28 8.53
C THR A 24 3.92 -7.85 8.58
N SER A 25 3.02 -7.24 7.81
CA SER A 25 1.62 -7.66 7.69
C SER A 25 1.29 -7.96 6.24
N ARG A 26 0.41 -8.93 6.03
CA ARG A 26 -0.10 -9.28 4.69
C ARG A 26 -1.40 -8.51 4.45
N CYS A 27 -1.44 -7.77 3.36
CA CYS A 27 -2.55 -6.88 3.05
C CYS A 27 -2.92 -6.95 1.57
N ARG A 28 -4.05 -6.34 1.22
CA ARG A 28 -4.42 -6.04 -0.16
C ARG A 28 -4.57 -4.55 -0.32
N ILE A 29 -4.27 -4.05 -1.51
CA ILE A 29 -4.40 -2.63 -1.81
C ILE A 29 -5.88 -2.31 -2.04
N SER A 30 -6.44 -1.40 -1.24
CA SER A 30 -7.83 -0.96 -1.39
C SER A 30 -7.95 0.46 -1.92
N GLY A 31 -6.86 1.19 -2.03
CA GLY A 31 -6.91 2.52 -2.60
C GLY A 31 -5.55 3.20 -2.64
N VAL A 32 -5.52 4.36 -3.29
CA VAL A 32 -4.35 5.23 -3.34
C VAL A 32 -4.78 6.60 -2.84
N VAL A 33 -4.02 7.15 -1.91
CA VAL A 33 -4.27 8.49 -1.37
C VAL A 33 -3.29 9.45 -2.02
N SER A 34 -3.82 10.46 -2.70
CA SER A 34 -3.02 11.52 -3.32
C SER A 34 -3.18 12.80 -2.51
N ARG A 35 -2.10 13.44 -2.17
CA ARG A 35 -2.11 14.70 -1.45
C ARG A 35 -1.21 15.72 -2.11
N PHE A 36 -1.69 16.96 -2.17
CA PHE A 36 -0.89 18.07 -2.69
C PHE A 36 -0.49 18.98 -1.54
N ALA A 37 0.81 19.13 -1.33
CA ALA A 37 1.34 20.00 -0.29
C ALA A 37 2.72 20.52 -0.70
N LYS A 38 3.01 21.76 -0.33
CA LYS A 38 4.31 22.42 -0.61
C LYS A 38 4.71 22.35 -2.08
N GLY A 39 3.73 22.50 -2.98
CA GLY A 39 3.97 22.52 -4.42
C GLY A 39 4.21 21.15 -5.05
N ALA A 40 3.99 20.06 -4.32
CA ALA A 40 4.23 18.72 -4.83
C ALA A 40 3.12 17.74 -4.45
N TRP A 41 2.91 16.74 -5.29
CA TRP A 41 2.03 15.63 -5.00
C TRP A 41 2.77 14.54 -4.25
N THR A 42 2.13 13.98 -3.24
CA THR A 42 2.63 12.80 -2.53
C THR A 42 1.56 11.71 -2.57
N TYR A 43 2.00 10.46 -2.53
CA TYR A 43 1.11 9.31 -2.66
C TYR A 43 1.33 8.36 -1.50
N SER A 44 0.22 7.82 -0.99
CA SER A 44 0.23 6.78 0.03
C SER A 44 -0.75 5.70 -0.39
N LEU A 45 -0.62 4.51 0.17
CA LEU A 45 -1.50 3.39 -0.13
C LEU A 45 -2.48 3.18 1.02
N GLU A 46 -3.74 2.90 0.66
CA GLU A 46 -4.70 2.37 1.59
C GLU A 46 -4.65 0.85 1.48
N LEU A 47 -4.37 0.19 2.57
CA LEU A 47 -4.24 -1.27 2.63
C LEU A 47 -5.28 -1.85 3.58
N THR A 48 -5.83 -3.00 3.21
CA THR A 48 -6.72 -3.75 4.09
C THR A 48 -6.01 -5.04 4.47
N ASP A 49 -5.92 -5.32 5.76
CA ASP A 49 -5.30 -6.55 6.27
C ASP A 49 -6.10 -7.77 5.79
N VAL A 50 -5.41 -8.85 5.38
CA VAL A 50 -6.09 -10.05 4.87
C VAL A 50 -6.79 -10.85 5.95
N ASN A 51 -6.42 -10.68 7.21
CA ASN A 51 -6.95 -11.47 8.33
C ASN A 51 -7.95 -10.69 9.19
N THR A 52 -7.93 -9.37 9.14
CA THR A 52 -8.79 -8.52 9.97
C THR A 52 -9.34 -7.39 9.12
N PRO A 53 -10.44 -6.72 9.55
CA PRO A 53 -10.97 -5.57 8.80
C PRO A 53 -10.21 -4.27 9.07
N CYS A 54 -8.94 -4.35 9.44
CA CYS A 54 -8.12 -3.16 9.69
C CYS A 54 -7.66 -2.50 8.40
N VAL A 55 -7.72 -1.18 8.35
CA VAL A 55 -7.26 -0.37 7.24
C VAL A 55 -6.00 0.38 7.69
N ILE A 56 -4.98 0.36 6.84
CA ILE A 56 -3.68 0.96 7.12
C ILE A 56 -3.35 1.93 6.00
N ILE A 57 -2.82 3.10 6.36
CA ILE A 57 -2.27 4.03 5.37
C ILE A 57 -0.75 3.89 5.44
N ALA A 58 -0.14 3.52 4.33
CA ALA A 58 1.28 3.20 4.25
C ALA A 58 2.00 3.99 3.17
N ALA A 59 3.27 4.27 3.40
CA ALA A 59 4.12 4.87 2.37
C ALA A 59 4.45 3.82 1.30
N LEU A 60 4.66 4.26 0.07
CA LEU A 60 4.96 3.36 -1.05
C LEU A 60 6.21 2.51 -0.81
N ASP A 61 7.22 3.07 -0.16
CA ASP A 61 8.48 2.37 0.10
C ASP A 61 8.41 1.36 1.24
N GLU A 62 7.29 1.29 1.95
CA GLU A 62 7.06 0.31 3.01
C GLU A 62 6.30 -0.93 2.54
N VAL A 63 5.97 -0.99 1.25
CA VAL A 63 5.10 -2.03 0.69
C VAL A 63 5.77 -2.71 -0.49
N GLU A 64 5.65 -4.04 -0.54
CA GLU A 64 6.12 -4.83 -1.68
C GLU A 64 5.15 -5.97 -1.97
N VAL A 65 5.12 -6.45 -3.22
CA VAL A 65 4.27 -7.57 -3.60
C VAL A 65 4.83 -8.85 -2.97
N GLU A 66 3.95 -9.66 -2.40
CA GLU A 66 4.33 -10.97 -1.87
C GLU A 66 4.69 -11.90 -3.04
N LYS A 67 5.85 -12.53 -2.93
CA LYS A 67 6.34 -13.46 -3.95
C LYS A 67 6.08 -14.91 -3.57
#